data_fbb6f64809c7f41c828d35242d3ff254
#
_entry.id   fbb6f64809c7f41c828d35242d3ff254
#
_cell.length_a   1.000
_cell.length_b   1.000
_cell.length_c   1.000
_cell.angle_alpha   90.00
_cell.angle_beta   90.00
_cell.angle_gamma   90.00
#
_symmetry.space_group_name_H-M   'P 1'
#
loop_
_entity.id
_entity.type
_entity.pdbx_description
1 polymer ?
#
loop_
_entity_poly.entity_id
_entity_poly.type
_entity_poly.pdbx_seq_one_letter_code
_entity_poly.pdbx_strand_id
1 'polypeptide(L)'
;MISDDKGLRAAMHATRLAFLAAGFVMACWAPLIPFAKQHVGADEGVFGLLLLCLGLGAIVAMPLTGYLSARTGARAMILLGGFGLVAFLPLVVIAPTVWTLGLALAVFGAALGTIDVAMNIHAAEVETRAARPMMSGFHAMWSVGGILGAGGLTALLSAGLSPLGAALVGSALAGCAMILAAPRLLRQSGGAKPEFVRPRGIVLLLAILAAISFLVEGAVLDWGALLIVDQGLMAATGAGIGYMLFSIAMTIARLTGDWLVAALGRGRIMILGGLVAMAGIALTLVPGMLWPALLGFALIGLGCANLVPVLFSLAAQSRDMPPGLAVAAVTTTGYAGILLGPALIGFAADATSLAMAFGALALLMAAFPLAAQRASRIG
;
A
#
# COMPACT_ATOMS: atom_id res chain seq x y z
N MET A 1 -9.27 -33.48 9.15
CA MET A 1 -9.60 -32.77 7.87
C MET A 1 -10.72 -31.74 8.03
N ILE A 2 -11.90 -32.02 8.59
CA ILE A 2 -13.03 -31.05 8.67
C ILE A 2 -12.78 -29.89 9.64
N SER A 3 -12.00 -30.07 10.71
CA SER A 3 -11.69 -28.97 11.67
C SER A 3 -10.66 -27.99 11.11
N ASP A 4 -9.79 -28.43 10.20
CA ASP A 4 -8.71 -27.63 9.60
C ASP A 4 -9.25 -26.66 8.54
N ASP A 5 -10.27 -27.08 7.77
CA ASP A 5 -10.93 -26.25 6.73
C ASP A 5 -11.72 -25.08 7.36
N LYS A 6 -12.41 -25.31 8.49
CA LYS A 6 -13.11 -24.23 9.20
C LYS A 6 -12.14 -23.21 9.79
N GLY A 7 -11.01 -23.67 10.34
CA GLY A 7 -9.95 -22.81 10.86
C GLY A 7 -9.31 -21.95 9.76
N LEU A 8 -9.04 -22.54 8.59
CA LEU A 8 -8.48 -21.84 7.46
C LEU A 8 -9.45 -20.77 6.90
N ARG A 9 -10.74 -21.10 6.75
CA ARG A 9 -11.76 -20.11 6.34
C ARG A 9 -11.87 -18.94 7.32
N ALA A 10 -11.82 -19.22 8.62
CA ALA A 10 -11.82 -18.17 9.64
C ALA A 10 -10.58 -17.28 9.53
N ALA A 11 -9.40 -17.84 9.28
CA ALA A 11 -8.16 -17.09 9.06
C ALA A 11 -8.23 -16.22 7.79
N MET A 12 -8.82 -16.73 6.70
CA MET A 12 -9.05 -15.96 5.46
C MET A 12 -9.89 -14.71 5.72
N HIS A 13 -10.99 -14.85 6.49
CA HIS A 13 -11.83 -13.71 6.85
C HIS A 13 -11.12 -12.73 7.78
N ALA A 14 -10.32 -13.23 8.74
CA ALA A 14 -9.53 -12.40 9.63
C ALA A 14 -8.47 -11.59 8.87
N THR A 15 -7.80 -12.20 7.89
CA THR A 15 -6.86 -11.50 7.02
C THR A 15 -7.55 -10.38 6.25
N ARG A 16 -8.72 -10.66 5.65
CA ARG A 16 -9.50 -9.63 4.94
C ARG A 16 -9.89 -8.47 5.85
N LEU A 17 -10.30 -8.76 7.09
CA LEU A 17 -10.62 -7.72 8.08
C LEU A 17 -9.39 -6.90 8.48
N ALA A 18 -8.21 -7.52 8.61
CA ALA A 18 -6.98 -6.80 8.91
C ALA A 18 -6.60 -5.83 7.79
N PHE A 19 -6.64 -6.28 6.52
CA PHE A 19 -6.41 -5.41 5.36
C PHE A 19 -7.44 -4.29 5.24
N LEU A 20 -8.73 -4.61 5.45
CA LEU A 20 -9.82 -3.63 5.44
C LEU A 20 -9.59 -2.57 6.54
N ALA A 21 -9.32 -3.00 7.77
CA ALA A 21 -9.12 -2.09 8.91
C ALA A 21 -7.91 -1.18 8.72
N ALA A 22 -6.78 -1.73 8.22
CA ALA A 22 -5.57 -0.96 7.99
C ALA A 22 -5.78 0.09 6.88
N GLY A 23 -6.36 -0.30 5.73
CA GLY A 23 -6.68 0.63 4.65
C GLY A 23 -7.71 1.68 5.07
N PHE A 24 -8.71 1.29 5.86
CA PHE A 24 -9.74 2.18 6.41
C PHE A 24 -9.13 3.26 7.31
N VAL A 25 -8.32 2.87 8.31
CA VAL A 25 -7.74 3.85 9.25
C VAL A 25 -6.75 4.77 8.55
N MET A 26 -5.92 4.23 7.66
CA MET A 26 -4.99 5.07 6.89
C MET A 26 -5.74 6.12 6.06
N ALA A 27 -6.83 5.74 5.42
CA ALA A 27 -7.62 6.66 4.60
C ALA A 27 -8.48 7.63 5.45
N CYS A 28 -8.84 7.27 6.69
CA CYS A 28 -9.46 8.21 7.63
C CYS A 28 -8.55 9.41 7.95
N TRP A 29 -7.24 9.24 7.91
CA TRP A 29 -6.29 10.32 8.14
C TRP A 29 -6.41 11.44 7.09
N ALA A 30 -6.64 11.12 5.83
CA ALA A 30 -6.63 12.12 4.74
C ALA A 30 -7.61 13.30 4.95
N PRO A 31 -8.92 13.10 5.27
CA PRO A 31 -9.83 14.21 5.56
C PRO A 31 -9.51 14.96 6.85
N LEU A 32 -8.71 14.39 7.75
CA LEU A 32 -8.31 15.02 9.02
C LEU A 32 -7.06 15.91 8.89
N ILE A 33 -6.30 15.75 7.83
CA ILE A 33 -5.05 16.50 7.57
C ILE A 33 -5.23 18.01 7.71
N PRO A 34 -6.22 18.67 7.07
CA PRO A 34 -6.38 20.12 7.17
C PRO A 34 -6.63 20.58 8.60
N PHE A 35 -7.41 19.81 9.36
CA PHE A 35 -7.74 20.13 10.75
C PHE A 35 -6.53 19.98 11.68
N ALA A 36 -5.74 18.91 11.53
CA ALA A 36 -4.53 18.70 12.30
C ALA A 36 -3.49 19.79 12.02
N LYS A 37 -3.30 20.15 10.73
CA LYS A 37 -2.41 21.25 10.32
C LYS A 37 -2.82 22.58 10.94
N GLN A 38 -4.11 22.93 10.83
CA GLN A 38 -4.65 24.18 11.38
C GLN A 38 -4.54 24.21 12.92
N HIS A 39 -4.80 23.08 13.58
CA HIS A 39 -4.77 22.98 15.04
C HIS A 39 -3.39 23.28 15.63
N VAL A 40 -2.31 22.83 14.98
CA VAL A 40 -0.93 23.10 15.42
C VAL A 40 -0.34 24.37 14.83
N GLY A 41 -1.06 25.08 13.94
CA GLY A 41 -0.59 26.30 13.29
C GLY A 41 0.63 26.11 12.40
N ALA A 42 0.80 24.92 11.78
CA ALA A 42 1.94 24.60 10.94
C ALA A 42 1.84 25.26 9.56
N ASP A 43 2.93 25.87 9.09
CA ASP A 43 3.08 26.27 7.68
C ASP A 43 3.25 25.03 6.76
N GLU A 44 3.33 25.25 5.45
CA GLU A 44 3.44 24.18 4.46
C GLU A 44 4.74 23.37 4.64
N GLY A 45 5.87 24.05 4.91
CA GLY A 45 7.17 23.42 5.05
C GLY A 45 7.25 22.55 6.31
N VAL A 46 6.81 23.09 7.45
CA VAL A 46 6.75 22.35 8.72
C VAL A 46 5.79 21.17 8.60
N PHE A 47 4.63 21.36 7.94
CA PHE A 47 3.69 20.25 7.77
C PHE A 47 4.23 19.15 6.86
N GLY A 48 4.97 19.50 5.82
CA GLY A 48 5.71 18.53 4.98
C GLY A 48 6.67 17.67 5.80
N LEU A 49 7.43 18.27 6.72
CA LEU A 49 8.31 17.54 7.64
C LEU A 49 7.53 16.63 8.59
N LEU A 50 6.33 17.05 9.05
CA LEU A 50 5.46 16.22 9.87
C LEU A 50 4.98 14.98 9.12
N LEU A 51 4.62 15.09 7.85
CA LEU A 51 4.24 13.95 7.03
C LEU A 51 5.41 12.98 6.81
N LEU A 52 6.66 13.48 6.73
CA LEU A 52 7.85 12.61 6.71
C LEU A 52 7.98 11.79 7.99
N CYS A 53 7.56 12.29 9.16
CA CYS A 53 7.59 11.53 10.41
C CYS A 53 6.77 10.24 10.30
N LEU A 54 5.59 10.29 9.65
CA LEU A 54 4.76 9.12 9.38
C LEU A 54 5.52 8.09 8.51
N GLY A 55 6.09 8.53 7.40
CA GLY A 55 6.86 7.66 6.50
C GLY A 55 8.08 7.04 7.17
N LEU A 56 8.85 7.82 7.93
CA LEU A 56 10.02 7.36 8.67
C LEU A 56 9.62 6.34 9.75
N GLY A 57 8.52 6.60 10.48
CA GLY A 57 7.99 5.65 11.45
C GLY A 57 7.69 4.29 10.81
N ALA A 58 7.03 4.29 9.66
CA ALA A 58 6.71 3.07 8.92
C ALA A 58 7.98 2.33 8.47
N ILE A 59 8.92 3.02 7.80
CA ILE A 59 10.15 2.41 7.28
C ILE A 59 11.01 1.80 8.39
N VAL A 60 11.11 2.44 9.54
CA VAL A 60 11.86 1.91 10.70
C VAL A 60 11.16 0.69 11.29
N ALA A 61 9.84 0.69 11.40
CA ALA A 61 9.08 -0.40 12.00
C ALA A 61 9.03 -1.66 11.11
N MET A 62 9.04 -1.52 9.78
CA MET A 62 8.86 -2.63 8.85
C MET A 62 9.91 -3.75 9.01
N PRO A 63 11.24 -3.50 8.96
CA PRO A 63 12.24 -4.54 9.13
C PRO A 63 12.20 -5.15 10.55
N LEU A 64 11.94 -4.33 11.57
CA LEU A 64 11.77 -4.80 12.94
C LEU A 64 10.56 -5.74 13.06
N THR A 65 9.46 -5.43 12.38
CA THR A 65 8.28 -6.28 12.34
C THR A 65 8.56 -7.63 11.68
N GLY A 66 9.30 -7.64 10.57
CA GLY A 66 9.75 -8.89 9.93
C GLY A 66 10.52 -9.78 10.91
N TYR A 67 11.47 -9.17 11.63
CA TYR A 67 12.28 -9.84 12.64
C TYR A 67 11.43 -10.36 13.83
N LEU A 68 10.55 -9.52 14.39
CA LEU A 68 9.70 -9.88 15.53
C LEU A 68 8.64 -10.91 15.12
N SER A 69 8.07 -10.83 13.93
CA SER A 69 7.11 -11.80 13.40
C SER A 69 7.70 -13.21 13.32
N ALA A 70 9.00 -13.34 13.01
CA ALA A 70 9.68 -14.63 13.04
C ALA A 70 9.77 -15.23 14.43
N ARG A 71 9.80 -14.40 15.50
CA ARG A 71 9.84 -14.84 16.90
C ARG A 71 8.46 -15.06 17.51
N THR A 72 7.55 -14.09 17.34
CA THR A 72 6.27 -14.02 18.04
C THR A 72 5.09 -14.43 17.18
N GLY A 73 5.32 -14.64 15.88
CA GLY A 73 4.28 -14.86 14.88
C GLY A 73 3.65 -13.57 14.38
N ALA A 74 3.16 -13.59 13.14
CA ALA A 74 2.54 -12.43 12.48
C ALA A 74 1.30 -11.89 13.23
N ARG A 75 0.53 -12.79 13.90
CA ARG A 75 -0.66 -12.40 14.66
C ARG A 75 -0.38 -11.32 15.71
N ALA A 76 0.69 -11.49 16.51
CA ALA A 76 1.03 -10.50 17.55
C ALA A 76 1.32 -9.12 16.95
N MET A 77 2.01 -9.08 15.83
CA MET A 77 2.36 -7.84 15.14
C MET A 77 1.14 -7.20 14.43
N ILE A 78 0.23 -8.01 13.86
CA ILE A 78 -1.05 -7.49 13.31
C ILE A 78 -1.86 -6.80 14.40
N LEU A 79 -1.95 -7.40 15.58
CA LEU A 79 -2.70 -6.83 16.69
C LEU A 79 -2.01 -5.57 17.23
N LEU A 80 -0.68 -5.60 17.38
CA LEU A 80 0.10 -4.43 17.81
C LEU A 80 -0.09 -3.25 16.85
N GLY A 81 0.13 -3.46 15.55
CA GLY A 81 -0.03 -2.41 14.54
C GLY A 81 -1.48 -1.97 14.39
N GLY A 82 -2.43 -2.90 14.31
CA GLY A 82 -3.85 -2.59 14.15
C GLY A 82 -4.43 -1.78 15.31
N PHE A 83 -4.18 -2.18 16.55
CA PHE A 83 -4.61 -1.40 17.72
C PHE A 83 -3.78 -0.12 17.90
N GLY A 84 -2.52 -0.10 17.44
CA GLY A 84 -1.72 1.11 17.35
C GLY A 84 -2.37 2.15 16.44
N LEU A 85 -2.79 1.75 15.22
CA LEU A 85 -3.52 2.64 14.32
C LEU A 85 -4.82 3.18 14.95
N VAL A 86 -5.61 2.29 15.57
CA VAL A 86 -6.87 2.65 16.27
C VAL A 86 -6.62 3.68 17.38
N ALA A 87 -5.57 3.49 18.18
CA ALA A 87 -5.26 4.37 19.29
C ALA A 87 -4.72 5.73 18.83
N PHE A 88 -3.87 5.76 17.79
CA PHE A 88 -3.19 6.96 17.37
C PHE A 88 -3.98 7.83 16.38
N LEU A 89 -5.01 7.33 15.69
CA LEU A 89 -5.85 8.15 14.82
C LEU A 89 -6.51 9.34 15.55
N PRO A 90 -7.13 9.18 16.73
CA PRO A 90 -7.61 10.35 17.48
C PRO A 90 -6.48 11.25 18.02
N LEU A 91 -5.32 10.67 18.40
CA LEU A 91 -4.20 11.41 18.97
C LEU A 91 -3.55 12.35 17.96
N VAL A 92 -3.48 11.99 16.67
CA VAL A 92 -2.98 12.90 15.62
C VAL A 92 -3.91 14.10 15.40
N VAL A 93 -5.18 14.00 15.78
CA VAL A 93 -6.14 15.12 15.66
C VAL A 93 -6.05 16.12 16.82
N ILE A 94 -5.79 15.62 18.04
CA ILE A 94 -5.78 16.44 19.25
C ILE A 94 -4.38 16.88 19.68
N ALA A 95 -3.35 16.55 18.94
CA ALA A 95 -1.96 16.91 19.25
C ALA A 95 -1.81 18.43 19.36
N PRO A 96 -1.42 18.98 20.54
CA PRO A 96 -1.49 20.43 20.80
C PRO A 96 -0.32 21.21 20.20
N THR A 97 0.74 20.56 19.76
CA THR A 97 1.94 21.20 19.21
C THR A 97 2.49 20.46 18.01
N VAL A 98 3.32 21.12 17.20
CA VAL A 98 4.07 20.51 16.09
C VAL A 98 4.86 19.28 16.53
N TRP A 99 5.52 19.34 17.70
CA TRP A 99 6.34 18.23 18.22
C TRP A 99 5.50 17.02 18.61
N THR A 100 4.37 17.25 19.30
CA THR A 100 3.46 16.16 19.68
C THR A 100 2.77 15.55 18.47
N LEU A 101 2.43 16.36 17.45
CA LEU A 101 1.90 15.86 16.19
C LEU A 101 2.94 15.04 15.43
N GLY A 102 4.19 15.50 15.37
CA GLY A 102 5.29 14.75 14.75
C GLY A 102 5.52 13.38 15.40
N LEU A 103 5.54 13.34 16.74
CA LEU A 103 5.65 12.09 17.49
C LEU A 103 4.44 11.17 17.24
N ALA A 104 3.22 11.72 17.30
CA ALA A 104 2.00 10.95 17.06
C ALA A 104 1.98 10.37 15.64
N LEU A 105 2.39 11.14 14.62
CA LEU A 105 2.51 10.69 13.24
C LEU A 105 3.61 9.63 13.08
N ALA A 106 4.75 9.77 13.75
CA ALA A 106 5.81 8.76 13.72
C ALA A 106 5.33 7.42 14.31
N VAL A 107 4.61 7.44 15.42
CA VAL A 107 4.04 6.22 16.02
C VAL A 107 2.90 5.66 15.19
N PHE A 108 2.04 6.51 14.63
CA PHE A 108 0.98 6.11 13.71
C PHE A 108 1.57 5.44 12.45
N GLY A 109 2.64 6.01 11.90
CA GLY A 109 3.39 5.42 10.79
C GLY A 109 4.07 4.09 11.17
N ALA A 110 4.66 4.00 12.36
CA ALA A 110 5.24 2.76 12.86
C ALA A 110 4.17 1.66 13.04
N ALA A 111 2.98 2.01 13.53
CA ALA A 111 1.85 1.10 13.61
C ALA A 111 1.37 0.64 12.23
N LEU A 112 1.32 1.57 11.26
CA LEU A 112 1.01 1.27 9.87
C LEU A 112 2.01 0.30 9.25
N GLY A 113 3.30 0.58 9.34
CA GLY A 113 4.35 -0.29 8.82
C GLY A 113 4.35 -1.66 9.50
N THR A 114 4.04 -1.70 10.81
CA THR A 114 3.93 -2.95 11.56
C THR A 114 2.76 -3.82 11.06
N ILE A 115 1.55 -3.27 10.95
CA ILE A 115 0.42 -4.07 10.47
C ILE A 115 0.62 -4.46 9.01
N ASP A 116 1.17 -3.59 8.18
CA ASP A 116 1.36 -3.86 6.76
C ASP A 116 2.29 -5.05 6.51
N VAL A 117 3.47 -5.06 7.08
CA VAL A 117 4.38 -6.21 6.98
C VAL A 117 3.73 -7.47 7.55
N ALA A 118 3.15 -7.38 8.76
CA ALA A 118 2.62 -8.54 9.45
C ALA A 118 1.41 -9.16 8.76
N MET A 119 0.47 -8.33 8.22
CA MET A 119 -0.69 -8.86 7.52
C MET A 119 -0.30 -9.49 6.17
N ASN A 120 0.73 -8.99 5.50
CA ASN A 120 1.25 -9.59 4.27
C ASN A 120 1.95 -10.93 4.54
N ILE A 121 2.73 -11.06 5.65
CA ILE A 121 3.28 -12.34 6.11
C ILE A 121 2.15 -13.34 6.38
N HIS A 122 1.12 -12.92 7.13
CA HIS A 122 -0.03 -13.75 7.46
C HIS A 122 -0.83 -14.15 6.21
N ALA A 123 -1.05 -13.21 5.28
CA ALA A 123 -1.74 -13.44 4.02
C ALA A 123 -1.02 -14.48 3.16
N ALA A 124 0.31 -14.39 3.06
CA ALA A 124 1.12 -15.35 2.33
C ALA A 124 1.04 -16.78 2.92
N GLU A 125 0.98 -16.90 4.25
CA GLU A 125 0.78 -18.18 4.90
C GLU A 125 -0.63 -18.75 4.66
N VAL A 126 -1.66 -17.90 4.75
CA VAL A 126 -3.05 -18.29 4.45
C VAL A 126 -3.16 -18.73 2.97
N GLU A 127 -2.55 -18.01 2.03
CA GLU A 127 -2.51 -18.35 0.61
C GLU A 127 -1.83 -19.70 0.40
N THR A 128 -0.69 -19.94 1.06
CA THR A 128 0.06 -21.20 0.96
C THR A 128 -0.78 -22.38 1.48
N ARG A 129 -1.44 -22.22 2.63
CA ARG A 129 -2.31 -23.27 3.21
C ARG A 129 -3.57 -23.52 2.38
N ALA A 130 -4.10 -22.47 1.72
CA ALA A 130 -5.27 -22.57 0.86
C ALA A 130 -4.94 -23.18 -0.51
N ALA A 131 -3.65 -23.31 -0.89
CA ALA A 131 -3.15 -23.80 -2.16
C ALA A 131 -3.81 -23.11 -3.37
N ARG A 132 -4.15 -21.84 -3.26
CA ARG A 132 -4.74 -21.03 -4.34
C ARG A 132 -4.39 -19.54 -4.17
N PRO A 133 -4.30 -18.77 -5.26
CA PRO A 133 -4.07 -17.32 -5.19
C PRO A 133 -5.14 -16.60 -4.37
N MET A 134 -4.73 -15.73 -3.45
CA MET A 134 -5.61 -14.95 -2.57
C MET A 134 -5.07 -13.55 -2.27
N MET A 135 -3.82 -13.27 -2.60
CA MET A 135 -3.13 -12.05 -2.21
C MET A 135 -3.80 -10.80 -2.80
N SER A 136 -4.23 -10.87 -4.07
CA SER A 136 -4.92 -9.75 -4.73
C SER A 136 -6.25 -9.43 -4.04
N GLY A 137 -7.02 -10.44 -3.62
CA GLY A 137 -8.27 -10.26 -2.87
C GLY A 137 -8.06 -9.64 -1.49
N PHE A 138 -6.93 -9.92 -0.82
CA PHE A 138 -6.56 -9.25 0.43
C PHE A 138 -6.24 -7.77 0.18
N HIS A 139 -5.44 -7.44 -0.83
CA HIS A 139 -5.16 -6.06 -1.22
C HIS A 139 -6.40 -5.31 -1.73
N ALA A 140 -7.38 -6.01 -2.33
CA ALA A 140 -8.67 -5.42 -2.66
C ALA A 140 -9.40 -4.93 -1.40
N MET A 141 -9.33 -5.67 -0.29
CA MET A 141 -9.92 -5.23 0.98
C MET A 141 -9.25 -3.98 1.55
N TRP A 142 -7.93 -3.81 1.36
CA TRP A 142 -7.26 -2.55 1.65
C TRP A 142 -7.86 -1.39 0.84
N SER A 143 -8.05 -1.57 -0.47
CA SER A 143 -8.62 -0.54 -1.35
C SER A 143 -10.06 -0.19 -0.96
N VAL A 144 -10.88 -1.21 -0.65
CA VAL A 144 -12.26 -1.02 -0.15
C VAL A 144 -12.24 -0.27 1.18
N GLY A 145 -11.33 -0.65 2.10
CA GLY A 145 -11.11 0.06 3.35
C GLY A 145 -10.78 1.53 3.12
N GLY A 146 -9.88 1.80 2.17
CA GLY A 146 -9.50 3.16 1.78
C GLY A 146 -10.69 4.02 1.33
N ILE A 147 -11.53 3.48 0.45
CA ILE A 147 -12.74 4.16 -0.03
C ILE A 147 -13.72 4.43 1.13
N LEU A 148 -13.98 3.41 1.95
CA LEU A 148 -14.88 3.54 3.09
C LEU A 148 -14.34 4.50 4.17
N GLY A 149 -13.03 4.49 4.41
CA GLY A 149 -12.40 5.36 5.40
C GLY A 149 -12.44 6.82 4.98
N ALA A 150 -11.92 7.15 3.79
CA ALA A 150 -11.92 8.52 3.29
C ALA A 150 -13.35 9.05 3.08
N GLY A 151 -14.20 8.29 2.37
CA GLY A 151 -15.58 8.68 2.08
C GLY A 151 -16.44 8.77 3.34
N GLY A 152 -16.36 7.77 4.22
CA GLY A 152 -17.12 7.73 5.46
C GLY A 152 -16.74 8.88 6.41
N LEU A 153 -15.44 9.13 6.58
CA LEU A 153 -15.00 10.23 7.45
C LEU A 153 -15.36 11.60 6.87
N THR A 154 -15.22 11.78 5.55
CA THR A 154 -15.66 13.00 4.87
C THR A 154 -17.16 13.23 5.07
N ALA A 155 -17.99 12.19 4.96
CA ALA A 155 -19.44 12.27 5.20
C ALA A 155 -19.74 12.67 6.64
N LEU A 156 -19.06 12.10 7.66
CA LEU A 156 -19.24 12.46 9.06
C LEU A 156 -18.88 13.92 9.34
N LEU A 157 -17.76 14.40 8.78
CA LEU A 157 -17.33 15.80 8.89
C LEU A 157 -18.34 16.73 8.20
N SER A 158 -18.83 16.38 7.02
CA SER A 158 -19.86 17.13 6.28
C SER A 158 -21.20 17.16 7.01
N ALA A 159 -21.50 16.13 7.79
CA ALA A 159 -22.68 16.08 8.67
C ALA A 159 -22.51 16.89 9.97
N GLY A 160 -21.37 17.58 10.16
CA GLY A 160 -21.11 18.47 11.28
C GLY A 160 -20.46 17.81 12.50
N LEU A 161 -19.97 16.55 12.40
CA LEU A 161 -19.17 15.98 13.48
C LEU A 161 -17.85 16.73 13.59
N SER A 162 -17.37 16.93 14.84
CA SER A 162 -16.04 17.46 15.07
C SER A 162 -14.96 16.50 14.52
N PRO A 163 -13.76 17.00 14.14
CA PRO A 163 -12.67 16.14 13.67
C PRO A 163 -12.32 15.02 14.65
N LEU A 164 -12.30 15.30 15.96
CA LEU A 164 -12.09 14.29 16.99
C LEU A 164 -13.26 13.27 17.04
N GLY A 165 -14.50 13.73 16.96
CA GLY A 165 -15.69 12.86 16.94
C GLY A 165 -15.64 11.89 15.74
N ALA A 166 -15.33 12.41 14.55
CA ALA A 166 -15.17 11.59 13.35
C ALA A 166 -14.01 10.58 13.47
N ALA A 167 -12.85 11.01 14.01
CA ALA A 167 -11.71 10.14 14.27
C ALA A 167 -12.06 9.01 15.27
N LEU A 168 -12.79 9.33 16.35
CA LEU A 168 -13.22 8.33 17.33
C LEU A 168 -14.20 7.31 16.73
N VAL A 169 -15.13 7.73 15.88
CA VAL A 169 -16.02 6.81 15.14
C VAL A 169 -15.19 5.91 14.22
N GLY A 170 -14.26 6.47 13.44
CA GLY A 170 -13.37 5.70 12.59
C GLY A 170 -12.54 4.69 13.39
N SER A 171 -11.96 5.12 14.51
CA SER A 171 -11.20 4.24 15.42
C SER A 171 -12.08 3.13 16.01
N ALA A 172 -13.31 3.42 16.41
CA ALA A 172 -14.21 2.42 16.96
C ALA A 172 -14.57 1.35 15.92
N LEU A 173 -14.88 1.75 14.67
CA LEU A 173 -15.18 0.81 13.58
C LEU A 173 -13.98 -0.10 13.27
N ALA A 174 -12.79 0.48 13.15
CA ALA A 174 -11.57 -0.28 12.92
C ALA A 174 -11.23 -1.19 14.12
N GLY A 175 -11.41 -0.69 15.35
CA GLY A 175 -11.25 -1.48 16.57
C GLY A 175 -12.17 -2.68 16.61
N CYS A 176 -13.45 -2.52 16.26
CA CYS A 176 -14.38 -3.64 16.12
C CYS A 176 -13.92 -4.66 15.09
N ALA A 177 -13.44 -4.21 13.91
CA ALA A 177 -12.91 -5.11 12.88
C ALA A 177 -11.69 -5.89 13.40
N MET A 178 -10.77 -5.23 14.13
CA MET A 178 -9.60 -5.87 14.74
C MET A 178 -9.97 -6.86 15.85
N ILE A 179 -10.94 -6.52 16.70
CA ILE A 179 -11.46 -7.42 17.75
C ILE A 179 -12.08 -8.67 17.12
N LEU A 180 -12.85 -8.52 16.03
CA LEU A 180 -13.43 -9.65 15.31
C LEU A 180 -12.38 -10.50 14.58
N ALA A 181 -11.31 -9.89 14.09
CA ALA A 181 -10.21 -10.59 13.42
C ALA A 181 -9.35 -11.38 14.43
N ALA A 182 -9.06 -10.80 15.59
CA ALA A 182 -8.08 -11.28 16.55
C ALA A 182 -8.16 -12.78 16.90
N PRO A 183 -9.33 -13.37 17.27
CA PRO A 183 -9.41 -14.78 17.62
C PRO A 183 -9.22 -15.73 16.43
N ARG A 184 -9.41 -15.23 15.21
CA ARG A 184 -9.41 -16.00 13.96
C ARG A 184 -8.09 -15.95 13.19
N LEU A 185 -7.17 -15.04 13.56
CA LEU A 185 -5.82 -15.01 13.00
C LEU A 185 -5.07 -16.28 13.36
N LEU A 186 -4.29 -16.81 12.40
CA LEU A 186 -3.47 -18.00 12.61
C LEU A 186 -2.51 -17.78 13.79
N ARG A 187 -2.51 -18.74 14.71
CA ARG A 187 -1.51 -18.82 15.78
C ARG A 187 -0.31 -19.56 15.23
N GLN A 188 0.70 -18.81 14.80
CA GLN A 188 1.99 -19.39 14.44
C GLN A 188 2.82 -19.59 15.68
N SER A 189 3.41 -20.76 15.82
CA SER A 189 4.52 -20.95 16.74
C SER A 189 5.74 -20.23 16.15
N GLY A 190 6.08 -19.08 16.70
CA GLY A 190 7.39 -18.48 16.49
C GLY A 190 8.44 -19.49 16.98
N GLY A 191 9.52 -19.65 16.26
CA GLY A 191 10.55 -20.65 16.63
C GLY A 191 11.82 -20.58 15.79
N ALA A 192 11.80 -19.84 14.68
CA ALA A 192 13.01 -19.59 13.91
C ALA A 192 13.89 -18.58 14.66
N LYS A 193 15.19 -18.89 14.83
CA LYS A 193 16.17 -17.87 15.24
C LYS A 193 16.22 -16.82 14.11
N PRO A 194 15.74 -15.59 14.32
CA PRO A 194 15.78 -14.59 13.26
C PRO A 194 17.22 -14.13 13.11
N GLU A 195 17.77 -14.34 11.94
CA GLU A 195 19.00 -13.67 11.51
C GLU A 195 18.60 -12.43 10.72
N PHE A 196 19.29 -11.31 10.97
CA PHE A 196 19.10 -10.09 10.16
C PHE A 196 19.78 -10.33 8.82
N VAL A 197 19.03 -10.79 7.83
CA VAL A 197 19.56 -11.15 6.51
C VAL A 197 19.23 -10.04 5.53
N ARG A 198 20.26 -9.51 4.85
CA ARG A 198 20.06 -8.55 3.75
C ARG A 198 19.33 -9.22 2.59
N PRO A 199 18.41 -8.50 1.89
CA PRO A 199 17.76 -9.01 0.68
C PRO A 199 18.85 -9.45 -0.33
N ARG A 200 18.71 -10.68 -0.82
CA ARG A 200 19.67 -11.27 -1.77
C ARG A 200 18.94 -12.13 -2.80
N GLY A 201 19.64 -12.45 -3.88
CA GLY A 201 19.12 -13.33 -4.91
C GLY A 201 17.83 -12.81 -5.52
N ILE A 202 16.84 -13.70 -5.61
CA ILE A 202 15.54 -13.35 -6.21
C ILE A 202 14.74 -12.38 -5.35
N VAL A 203 14.89 -12.41 -4.01
CA VAL A 203 14.16 -11.49 -3.10
C VAL A 203 14.58 -10.04 -3.34
N LEU A 204 15.87 -9.78 -3.63
CA LEU A 204 16.32 -8.44 -4.00
C LEU A 204 15.67 -7.96 -5.31
N LEU A 205 15.57 -8.84 -6.31
CA LEU A 205 14.88 -8.52 -7.56
C LEU A 205 13.40 -8.18 -7.31
N LEU A 206 12.70 -9.00 -6.52
CA LEU A 206 11.28 -8.76 -6.17
C LEU A 206 11.11 -7.45 -5.39
N ALA A 207 12.05 -7.12 -4.49
CA ALA A 207 12.05 -5.89 -3.72
C ALA A 207 12.25 -4.64 -4.62
N ILE A 208 13.15 -4.71 -5.58
CA ILE A 208 13.35 -3.64 -6.58
C ILE A 208 12.09 -3.47 -7.44
N LEU A 209 11.48 -4.55 -7.90
CA LEU A 209 10.22 -4.49 -8.65
C LEU A 209 9.09 -3.88 -7.84
N ALA A 210 8.99 -4.21 -6.55
CA ALA A 210 8.02 -3.60 -5.65
C ALA A 210 8.27 -2.09 -5.51
N ALA A 211 9.55 -1.66 -5.37
CA ALA A 211 9.89 -0.24 -5.32
C ALA A 211 9.50 0.49 -6.61
N ILE A 212 9.69 -0.12 -7.78
CA ILE A 212 9.26 0.45 -9.08
C ILE A 212 7.73 0.58 -9.13
N SER A 213 6.97 -0.46 -8.74
CA SER A 213 5.50 -0.38 -8.73
C SER A 213 5.00 0.72 -7.81
N PHE A 214 5.49 0.75 -6.58
CA PHE A 214 5.12 1.77 -5.60
C PHE A 214 5.58 3.18 -5.98
N LEU A 215 6.71 3.32 -6.67
CA LEU A 215 7.16 4.60 -7.24
C LEU A 215 6.16 5.11 -8.29
N VAL A 216 5.67 4.23 -9.17
CA VAL A 216 4.66 4.58 -10.18
C VAL A 216 3.32 4.94 -9.53
N GLU A 217 2.87 4.14 -8.54
CA GLU A 217 1.63 4.41 -7.79
C GLU A 217 1.71 5.76 -7.06
N GLY A 218 2.84 6.04 -6.40
CA GLY A 218 3.11 7.31 -5.74
C GLY A 218 3.20 8.49 -6.73
N ALA A 219 3.86 8.31 -7.88
CA ALA A 219 3.93 9.34 -8.90
C ALA A 219 2.54 9.72 -9.46
N VAL A 220 1.66 8.74 -9.67
CA VAL A 220 0.28 9.01 -10.10
C VAL A 220 -0.50 9.75 -9.02
N LEU A 221 -0.31 9.39 -7.74
CA LEU A 221 -0.96 10.07 -6.61
C LEU A 221 -0.52 11.53 -6.48
N ASP A 222 0.79 11.79 -6.50
CA ASP A 222 1.34 13.09 -6.14
C ASP A 222 1.46 14.03 -7.35
N TRP A 223 1.74 13.48 -8.53
CA TRP A 223 2.07 14.24 -9.73
C TRP A 223 1.06 14.07 -10.87
N GLY A 224 0.13 13.11 -10.78
CA GLY A 224 -0.81 12.84 -11.89
C GLY A 224 -1.71 14.02 -12.21
N ALA A 225 -2.23 14.73 -11.21
CA ALA A 225 -3.03 15.92 -11.42
C ALA A 225 -2.19 17.07 -12.01
N LEU A 226 -0.95 17.22 -11.54
CA LEU A 226 -0.01 18.23 -12.05
C LEU A 226 0.35 17.96 -13.52
N LEU A 227 0.53 16.69 -13.91
CA LEU A 227 0.78 16.31 -15.30
C LEU A 227 -0.38 16.74 -16.23
N ILE A 228 -1.63 16.55 -15.80
CA ILE A 228 -2.83 16.95 -16.56
C ILE A 228 -2.86 18.48 -16.73
N VAL A 229 -2.53 19.23 -15.67
CA VAL A 229 -2.51 20.71 -15.69
C VAL A 229 -1.35 21.24 -16.53
N ASP A 230 -0.14 20.68 -16.35
CA ASP A 230 1.08 21.07 -17.08
C ASP A 230 0.92 20.90 -18.60
N GLN A 231 0.22 19.84 -19.02
CA GLN A 231 -0.12 19.63 -20.44
C GLN A 231 -1.28 20.48 -20.95
N GLY A 232 -1.87 21.34 -20.11
CA GLY A 232 -3.00 22.19 -20.49
C GLY A 232 -4.29 21.43 -20.80
N LEU A 233 -4.44 20.19 -20.35
CA LEU A 233 -5.58 19.33 -20.69
C LEU A 233 -6.83 19.66 -19.87
N MET A 234 -6.65 20.17 -18.64
CA MET A 234 -7.76 20.48 -17.73
C MET A 234 -7.33 21.51 -16.68
N ALA A 235 -8.28 22.26 -16.15
CA ALA A 235 -8.05 23.15 -15.00
C ALA A 235 -7.73 22.34 -13.73
N ALA A 236 -6.97 22.93 -12.82
CA ALA A 236 -6.54 22.29 -11.57
C ALA A 236 -7.72 21.72 -10.73
N THR A 237 -8.88 22.38 -10.77
CA THR A 237 -10.09 21.96 -10.04
C THR A 237 -10.64 20.60 -10.50
N GLY A 238 -10.37 20.18 -11.74
CA GLY A 238 -10.82 18.89 -12.29
C GLY A 238 -9.73 17.82 -12.40
N ALA A 239 -8.46 18.21 -12.27
CA ALA A 239 -7.33 17.34 -12.62
C ALA A 239 -7.20 16.07 -11.74
N GLY A 240 -7.81 16.05 -10.56
CA GLY A 240 -7.86 14.87 -9.68
C GLY A 240 -8.60 13.65 -10.28
N ILE A 241 -9.35 13.82 -11.38
CA ILE A 241 -10.06 12.74 -12.08
C ILE A 241 -9.09 11.66 -12.58
N GLY A 242 -7.85 12.02 -12.93
CA GLY A 242 -6.83 11.05 -13.33
C GLY A 242 -6.55 10.03 -12.23
N TYR A 243 -6.26 10.49 -11.02
CA TYR A 243 -6.04 9.61 -9.88
C TYR A 243 -7.29 8.83 -9.48
N MET A 244 -8.47 9.42 -9.60
CA MET A 244 -9.73 8.73 -9.33
C MET A 244 -9.92 7.53 -10.27
N LEU A 245 -9.70 7.71 -11.57
CA LEU A 245 -9.80 6.63 -12.57
C LEU A 245 -8.76 5.53 -12.33
N PHE A 246 -7.51 5.91 -12.03
CA PHE A 246 -6.46 4.99 -11.62
C PHE A 246 -6.90 4.13 -10.42
N SER A 247 -7.40 4.76 -9.36
CA SER A 247 -7.79 4.08 -8.12
C SER A 247 -8.98 3.14 -8.30
N ILE A 248 -10.00 3.55 -9.07
CA ILE A 248 -11.15 2.72 -9.41
C ILE A 248 -10.72 1.50 -10.22
N ALA A 249 -9.93 1.72 -11.28
CA ALA A 249 -9.44 0.65 -12.15
C ALA A 249 -8.57 -0.34 -11.37
N MET A 250 -7.69 0.13 -10.51
CA MET A 250 -6.87 -0.69 -9.63
C MET A 250 -7.73 -1.53 -8.68
N THR A 251 -8.75 -0.94 -8.06
CA THR A 251 -9.63 -1.66 -7.13
C THR A 251 -10.38 -2.77 -7.84
N ILE A 252 -10.96 -2.50 -9.01
CA ILE A 252 -11.67 -3.50 -9.83
C ILE A 252 -10.72 -4.64 -10.22
N ALA A 253 -9.50 -4.32 -10.68
CA ALA A 253 -8.52 -5.31 -11.08
C ALA A 253 -8.03 -6.17 -9.90
N ARG A 254 -7.91 -5.61 -8.69
CA ARG A 254 -7.58 -6.36 -7.46
C ARG A 254 -8.70 -7.31 -7.04
N LEU A 255 -9.96 -6.91 -7.20
CA LEU A 255 -11.13 -7.77 -6.89
C LEU A 255 -11.19 -9.02 -7.78
N THR A 256 -10.72 -8.92 -9.02
CA THR A 256 -10.66 -10.04 -9.98
C THR A 256 -9.29 -10.71 -10.03
N GLY A 257 -8.30 -10.16 -9.32
CA GLY A 257 -6.89 -10.52 -9.44
C GLY A 257 -6.57 -11.96 -9.09
N ASP A 258 -7.17 -12.50 -8.03
CA ASP A 258 -6.93 -13.89 -7.62
C ASP A 258 -7.35 -14.88 -8.72
N TRP A 259 -8.49 -14.63 -9.39
CA TRP A 259 -8.94 -15.41 -10.54
C TRP A 259 -7.98 -15.26 -11.74
N LEU A 260 -7.54 -14.03 -12.03
CA LEU A 260 -6.58 -13.77 -13.11
C LEU A 260 -5.25 -14.47 -12.86
N VAL A 261 -4.73 -14.42 -11.63
CA VAL A 261 -3.48 -15.12 -11.27
C VAL A 261 -3.64 -16.63 -11.38
N ALA A 262 -4.79 -17.19 -10.96
CA ALA A 262 -5.06 -18.61 -11.09
C ALA A 262 -5.15 -19.05 -12.57
N ALA A 263 -5.78 -18.24 -13.43
CA ALA A 263 -5.98 -18.56 -14.84
C ALA A 263 -4.72 -18.38 -15.70
N LEU A 264 -3.97 -17.30 -15.47
CA LEU A 264 -2.84 -16.90 -16.32
C LEU A 264 -1.47 -17.28 -15.75
N GLY A 265 -1.40 -17.45 -14.43
CA GLY A 265 -0.14 -17.62 -13.69
C GLY A 265 0.59 -16.31 -13.42
N ARG A 266 1.43 -16.31 -12.36
CA ARG A 266 2.14 -15.13 -11.85
C ARG A 266 3.05 -14.46 -12.89
N GLY A 267 3.77 -15.26 -13.69
CA GLY A 267 4.67 -14.73 -14.72
C GLY A 267 3.95 -13.92 -15.79
N ARG A 268 2.80 -14.42 -16.30
CA ARG A 268 1.99 -13.69 -17.28
C ARG A 268 1.36 -12.41 -16.69
N ILE A 269 0.94 -12.46 -15.43
CA ILE A 269 0.43 -11.26 -14.73
C ILE A 269 1.52 -10.19 -14.63
N MET A 270 2.77 -10.55 -14.34
CA MET A 270 3.89 -9.60 -14.33
C MET A 270 4.14 -9.00 -15.71
N ILE A 271 4.12 -9.82 -16.76
CA ILE A 271 4.32 -9.34 -18.15
C ILE A 271 3.19 -8.40 -18.55
N LEU A 272 1.95 -8.86 -18.46
CA LEU A 272 0.77 -8.10 -18.89
C LEU A 272 0.59 -6.84 -18.05
N GLY A 273 0.76 -6.94 -16.72
CA GLY A 273 0.66 -5.78 -15.82
C GLY A 273 1.71 -4.71 -16.15
N GLY A 274 2.97 -5.12 -16.35
CA GLY A 274 4.03 -4.21 -16.75
C GLY A 274 3.75 -3.53 -18.10
N LEU A 275 3.36 -4.30 -19.13
CA LEU A 275 3.06 -3.77 -20.45
C LEU A 275 1.83 -2.84 -20.47
N VAL A 276 0.76 -3.20 -19.75
CA VAL A 276 -0.46 -2.37 -19.63
C VAL A 276 -0.15 -1.06 -18.90
N ALA A 277 0.65 -1.11 -17.81
CA ALA A 277 1.07 0.10 -17.12
C ALA A 277 1.95 0.99 -18.00
N MET A 278 2.90 0.41 -18.75
CA MET A 278 3.72 1.14 -19.74
C MET A 278 2.86 1.84 -20.80
N ALA A 279 1.92 1.10 -21.39
CA ALA A 279 0.98 1.66 -22.38
C ALA A 279 0.12 2.77 -21.75
N GLY A 280 -0.33 2.57 -20.51
CA GLY A 280 -1.06 3.59 -19.76
C GLY A 280 -0.24 4.86 -19.57
N ILE A 281 1.00 4.77 -19.11
CA ILE A 281 1.89 5.93 -18.97
C ILE A 281 2.11 6.59 -20.32
N ALA A 282 2.39 5.84 -21.38
CA ALA A 282 2.57 6.39 -22.73
C ALA A 282 1.34 7.16 -23.21
N LEU A 283 0.13 6.69 -22.92
CA LEU A 283 -1.10 7.41 -23.24
C LEU A 283 -1.28 8.71 -22.45
N THR A 284 -0.83 8.75 -21.19
CA THR A 284 -0.87 10.02 -20.42
C THR A 284 0.03 11.10 -21.01
N LEU A 285 0.98 10.73 -21.86
CA LEU A 285 1.97 11.64 -22.49
C LEU A 285 1.58 12.05 -23.90
N VAL A 286 0.40 11.67 -24.41
CA VAL A 286 -0.08 12.10 -25.73
C VAL A 286 -0.46 13.59 -25.67
N PRO A 287 0.23 14.47 -26.39
CA PRO A 287 0.02 15.92 -26.25
C PRO A 287 -1.39 16.38 -26.66
N GLY A 288 -1.96 17.30 -25.90
CA GLY A 288 -3.21 17.98 -26.24
C GLY A 288 -4.48 17.13 -26.24
N MET A 289 -4.43 15.91 -25.72
CA MET A 289 -5.55 14.95 -25.75
C MET A 289 -5.95 14.46 -24.35
N LEU A 290 -7.05 14.99 -23.83
CA LEU A 290 -7.55 14.61 -22.49
C LEU A 290 -7.98 13.14 -22.38
N TRP A 291 -8.73 12.62 -23.35
CA TRP A 291 -9.28 11.25 -23.28
C TRP A 291 -8.20 10.15 -23.27
N PRO A 292 -7.14 10.21 -24.13
CA PRO A 292 -6.01 9.30 -23.99
C PRO A 292 -5.33 9.38 -22.62
N ALA A 293 -5.16 10.59 -22.07
CA ALA A 293 -4.57 10.76 -20.75
C ALA A 293 -5.42 10.09 -19.65
N LEU A 294 -6.73 10.31 -19.64
CA LEU A 294 -7.65 9.67 -18.67
C LEU A 294 -7.68 8.14 -18.80
N LEU A 295 -7.72 7.62 -20.05
CA LEU A 295 -7.60 6.19 -20.31
C LEU A 295 -6.24 5.67 -19.82
N GLY A 296 -5.17 6.45 -20.02
CA GLY A 296 -3.83 6.14 -19.54
C GLY A 296 -3.79 5.91 -18.02
N PHE A 297 -4.38 6.80 -17.23
CA PHE A 297 -4.48 6.64 -15.77
C PHE A 297 -5.25 5.38 -15.38
N ALA A 298 -6.36 5.06 -16.05
CA ALA A 298 -7.08 3.82 -15.81
C ALA A 298 -6.22 2.59 -16.13
N LEU A 299 -5.49 2.59 -17.25
CA LEU A 299 -4.60 1.49 -17.64
C LEU A 299 -3.42 1.33 -16.66
N ILE A 300 -2.85 2.43 -16.14
CA ILE A 300 -1.81 2.34 -15.10
C ILE A 300 -2.38 1.61 -13.88
N GLY A 301 -3.60 1.97 -13.44
CA GLY A 301 -4.28 1.31 -12.34
C GLY A 301 -4.51 -0.18 -12.58
N LEU A 302 -5.03 -0.57 -13.75
CA LEU A 302 -5.21 -1.96 -14.15
C LEU A 302 -3.87 -2.73 -14.17
N GLY A 303 -2.83 -2.13 -14.76
CA GLY A 303 -1.51 -2.74 -14.90
C GLY A 303 -0.81 -2.97 -13.57
N CYS A 304 -0.80 -1.98 -12.67
CA CYS A 304 -0.14 -2.07 -11.37
C CYS A 304 -0.88 -2.93 -10.35
N ALA A 305 -2.20 -3.10 -10.50
CA ALA A 305 -3.09 -3.66 -9.48
C ALA A 305 -2.60 -4.98 -8.85
N ASN A 306 -2.13 -5.91 -9.66
CA ASN A 306 -1.77 -7.26 -9.22
C ASN A 306 -0.25 -7.50 -9.16
N LEU A 307 0.58 -6.50 -9.51
CA LEU A 307 2.04 -6.65 -9.49
C LEU A 307 2.54 -6.86 -8.07
N VAL A 308 2.25 -5.95 -7.16
CA VAL A 308 2.68 -6.04 -5.76
C VAL A 308 2.13 -7.29 -5.04
N PRO A 309 0.83 -7.65 -5.14
CA PRO A 309 0.31 -8.91 -4.61
C PRO A 309 1.08 -10.14 -5.09
N VAL A 310 1.40 -10.21 -6.38
CA VAL A 310 2.20 -11.32 -6.95
C VAL A 310 3.61 -11.33 -6.40
N LEU A 311 4.26 -10.16 -6.24
CA LEU A 311 5.61 -10.07 -5.68
C LEU A 311 5.65 -10.55 -4.23
N PHE A 312 4.64 -10.25 -3.40
CA PHE A 312 4.55 -10.76 -2.03
C PHE A 312 4.36 -12.28 -1.98
N SER A 313 3.49 -12.83 -2.84
CA SER A 313 3.33 -14.28 -2.97
C SER A 313 4.63 -14.99 -3.37
N LEU A 314 5.37 -14.42 -4.34
CA LEU A 314 6.65 -14.95 -4.78
C LEU A 314 7.73 -14.84 -3.68
N ALA A 315 7.79 -13.70 -2.99
CA ALA A 315 8.74 -13.49 -1.89
C ALA A 315 8.55 -14.54 -0.78
N ALA A 316 7.31 -14.79 -0.39
CA ALA A 316 6.98 -15.77 0.65
C ALA A 316 7.33 -17.22 0.25
N GLN A 317 7.38 -17.53 -1.06
CA GLN A 317 7.72 -18.84 -1.59
C GLN A 317 9.21 -18.97 -1.96
N SER A 318 9.98 -17.90 -1.87
CA SER A 318 11.41 -17.91 -2.16
C SER A 318 12.18 -18.80 -1.19
N ARG A 319 13.17 -19.52 -1.72
CA ARG A 319 14.09 -20.34 -0.92
C ARG A 319 15.34 -19.56 -0.46
N ASP A 320 15.53 -18.34 -0.95
CA ASP A 320 16.72 -17.53 -0.66
C ASP A 320 16.70 -16.93 0.76
N MET A 321 15.48 -16.75 1.31
CA MET A 321 15.27 -16.15 2.63
C MET A 321 14.06 -16.78 3.34
N PRO A 322 14.01 -16.75 4.69
CA PRO A 322 12.79 -17.10 5.42
C PRO A 322 11.59 -16.24 4.96
N PRO A 323 10.40 -16.83 4.77
CA PRO A 323 9.23 -16.16 4.16
C PRO A 323 8.89 -14.80 4.78
N GLY A 324 8.86 -14.71 6.11
CA GLY A 324 8.55 -13.47 6.82
C GLY A 324 9.58 -12.36 6.57
N LEU A 325 10.89 -12.71 6.50
CA LEU A 325 11.96 -11.75 6.20
C LEU A 325 11.94 -11.33 4.73
N ALA A 326 11.62 -12.26 3.82
CA ALA A 326 11.49 -11.97 2.39
C ALA A 326 10.34 -10.99 2.14
N VAL A 327 9.15 -11.22 2.72
CA VAL A 327 8.00 -10.32 2.63
C VAL A 327 8.34 -8.95 3.24
N ALA A 328 8.95 -8.92 4.44
CA ALA A 328 9.35 -7.67 5.09
C ALA A 328 10.35 -6.87 4.24
N ALA A 329 11.31 -7.55 3.59
CA ALA A 329 12.28 -6.91 2.71
C ALA A 329 11.61 -6.29 1.48
N VAL A 330 10.68 -7.02 0.84
CA VAL A 330 9.91 -6.52 -0.32
C VAL A 330 9.03 -5.34 0.09
N THR A 331 8.35 -5.41 1.23
CA THR A 331 7.51 -4.34 1.75
C THR A 331 8.34 -3.09 2.05
N THR A 332 9.41 -3.22 2.83
CA THR A 332 10.26 -2.08 3.23
C THR A 332 10.87 -1.38 2.02
N THR A 333 11.39 -2.15 1.06
CA THR A 333 11.98 -1.59 -0.16
C THR A 333 10.91 -0.96 -1.06
N GLY A 334 9.73 -1.57 -1.13
CA GLY A 334 8.58 -1.02 -1.84
C GLY A 334 8.19 0.35 -1.28
N TYR A 335 8.04 0.46 0.03
CA TYR A 335 7.72 1.74 0.69
C TYR A 335 8.79 2.82 0.48
N ALA A 336 10.06 2.45 0.36
CA ALA A 336 11.09 3.41 -0.04
C ALA A 336 10.79 4.01 -1.43
N GLY A 337 10.20 3.25 -2.35
CA GLY A 337 9.73 3.74 -3.65
C GLY A 337 8.67 4.83 -3.53
N ILE A 338 7.65 4.64 -2.70
CA ILE A 338 6.64 5.67 -2.44
C ILE A 338 7.26 6.90 -1.76
N LEU A 339 8.10 6.70 -0.75
CA LEU A 339 8.64 7.81 0.03
C LEU A 339 9.63 8.67 -0.75
N LEU A 340 10.47 8.04 -1.57
CA LEU A 340 11.45 8.74 -2.42
C LEU A 340 10.82 9.24 -3.71
N GLY A 341 9.69 8.69 -4.11
CA GLY A 341 9.00 8.97 -5.36
C GLY A 341 8.79 10.45 -5.64
N PRO A 342 8.13 11.20 -4.73
CA PRO A 342 7.87 12.62 -4.93
C PRO A 342 9.13 13.43 -5.21
N ALA A 343 10.20 13.17 -4.46
CA ALA A 343 11.47 13.86 -4.63
C ALA A 343 12.17 13.48 -5.94
N LEU A 344 12.22 12.18 -6.27
CA LEU A 344 12.85 11.71 -7.51
C LEU A 344 12.15 12.24 -8.75
N ILE A 345 10.80 12.24 -8.76
CA ILE A 345 10.02 12.80 -9.86
C ILE A 345 10.18 14.32 -9.92
N GLY A 346 10.16 15.01 -8.77
CA GLY A 346 10.37 16.45 -8.70
C GLY A 346 11.72 16.88 -9.27
N PHE A 347 12.82 16.26 -8.86
CA PHE A 347 14.16 16.53 -9.38
C PHE A 347 14.28 16.19 -10.87
N ALA A 348 13.70 15.07 -11.32
CA ALA A 348 13.70 14.72 -12.73
C ALA A 348 12.88 15.73 -13.57
N ALA A 349 11.74 16.19 -13.05
CA ALA A 349 10.88 17.18 -13.71
C ALA A 349 11.55 18.55 -13.79
N ASP A 350 12.23 18.98 -12.72
CA ASP A 350 12.98 20.25 -12.69
C ASP A 350 14.15 20.25 -13.68
N ALA A 351 14.87 19.13 -13.76
CA ALA A 351 15.99 18.98 -14.69
C ALA A 351 15.58 18.81 -16.15
N THR A 352 14.33 18.37 -16.42
CA THR A 352 13.87 18.07 -17.79
C THR A 352 12.45 18.57 -18.05
N SER A 353 11.46 17.77 -17.72
CA SER A 353 10.02 18.08 -17.69
C SER A 353 9.27 16.97 -16.94
N LEU A 354 8.05 17.27 -16.49
CA LEU A 354 7.20 16.27 -15.83
C LEU A 354 6.82 15.12 -16.79
N ALA A 355 6.60 15.42 -18.06
CA ALA A 355 6.35 14.42 -19.09
C ALA A 355 7.55 13.46 -19.27
N MET A 356 8.78 13.98 -19.27
CA MET A 356 9.99 13.15 -19.35
C MET A 356 10.18 12.28 -18.10
N ALA A 357 9.89 12.81 -16.91
CA ALA A 357 9.92 12.04 -15.67
C ALA A 357 8.92 10.86 -15.71
N PHE A 358 7.70 11.08 -16.19
CA PHE A 358 6.72 9.99 -16.42
C PHE A 358 7.18 9.01 -17.51
N GLY A 359 7.82 9.50 -18.59
CA GLY A 359 8.43 8.65 -19.61
C GLY A 359 9.49 7.71 -19.04
N ALA A 360 10.31 8.18 -18.09
CA ALA A 360 11.27 7.35 -17.38
C ALA A 360 10.57 6.27 -16.53
N LEU A 361 9.43 6.58 -15.89
CA LEU A 361 8.64 5.56 -15.18
C LEU A 361 8.12 4.46 -16.13
N ALA A 362 7.70 4.81 -17.36
CA ALA A 362 7.32 3.81 -18.35
C ALA A 362 8.49 2.86 -18.65
N LEU A 363 9.70 3.38 -18.81
CA LEU A 363 10.89 2.55 -19.02
C LEU A 363 11.20 1.66 -17.81
N LEU A 364 11.04 2.15 -16.59
CA LEU A 364 11.22 1.34 -15.38
C LEU A 364 10.21 0.19 -15.31
N MET A 365 8.97 0.38 -15.77
CA MET A 365 7.97 -0.69 -15.82
C MET A 365 8.36 -1.83 -16.77
N ALA A 366 9.26 -1.62 -17.73
CA ALA A 366 9.82 -2.69 -18.57
C ALA A 366 10.59 -3.75 -17.75
N ALA A 367 11.01 -3.43 -16.53
CA ALA A 367 11.63 -4.38 -15.62
C ALA A 367 10.72 -5.58 -15.31
N PHE A 368 9.39 -5.41 -15.29
CA PHE A 368 8.44 -6.49 -15.00
C PHE A 368 8.43 -7.59 -16.08
N PRO A 369 8.19 -7.31 -17.37
CA PRO A 369 8.27 -8.35 -18.40
C PRO A 369 9.66 -8.96 -18.52
N LEU A 370 10.74 -8.21 -18.31
CA LEU A 370 12.10 -8.72 -18.35
C LEU A 370 12.42 -9.65 -17.17
N ALA A 371 11.90 -9.37 -15.98
CA ALA A 371 12.11 -10.16 -14.78
C ALA A 371 11.17 -11.37 -14.66
N ALA A 372 10.05 -11.38 -15.38
CA ALA A 372 8.99 -12.37 -15.22
C ALA A 372 9.47 -13.81 -15.37
N GLN A 373 10.38 -14.10 -16.34
CA GLN A 373 10.94 -15.43 -16.53
C GLN A 373 11.80 -15.91 -15.34
N ARG A 374 12.54 -14.98 -14.68
CA ARG A 374 13.32 -15.32 -13.48
C ARG A 374 12.41 -15.52 -12.28
N ALA A 375 11.41 -14.67 -12.13
CA ALA A 375 10.44 -14.75 -11.03
C ALA A 375 9.55 -16.00 -11.13
N SER A 376 9.17 -16.44 -12.33
CA SER A 376 8.33 -17.65 -12.54
C SER A 376 9.03 -18.96 -12.16
N ARG A 377 10.35 -18.98 -11.97
CA ARG A 377 11.12 -20.17 -11.55
C ARG A 377 11.04 -20.43 -10.02
N ILE A 378 10.34 -19.59 -9.27
CA ILE A 378 10.20 -19.73 -7.80
C ILE A 378 9.09 -20.73 -7.42
N GLY A 379 8.11 -20.96 -8.34
CA GLY A 379 6.93 -21.82 -8.10
C GLY A 379 7.03 -23.19 -8.71
#